data_b52c0c9231ce936548887a4f69946d86
#
_entry.id   b52c0c9231ce936548887a4f69946d86
#
_cell.length_a   1.000
_cell.length_b   1.000
_cell.length_c   1.000
_cell.angle_alpha   90.00
_cell.angle_beta   90.00
_cell.angle_gamma   90.00
#
_symmetry.space_group_name_H-M   'P 1'
#
loop_
_entity.id
_entity.type
_entity.pdbx_description
1 polymer ?
#
loop_
_entity_poly.entity_id
_entity_poly.type
_entity_poly.pdbx_seq_one_letter_code
_entity_poly.pdbx_strand_id
1 'polypeptide(L)'
;AARTLRDHNVDATLLDRAERPGGRLTSRTSAGVPFDYGAQYFTARGAPFERLVAALAWEGELARWSPRVAHLGGAPEAASSRVAEPPWYVAPGGFSRFAARLCEGIEVRLGTAVERVVERAEGGFRLFGAGLDSDRAFDVVLLAVPLPNALSLLPDDALVESVSNRVHYAPCWSLTFATAPASWPFDAAFVAEGALSWACRETSKPGRVGSLDVWTLHASTAFTEAHLEASEAEVAQRMHRAFSTLVGLPCAIAD
;
A
#
# COMPACT_ATOMS: atom_id res chain seq x y z
N ALA A 1 2.20 15.88 2.81
CA ALA A 1 3.28 16.88 2.95
C ALA A 1 3.25 17.89 1.80
N ALA A 2 3.50 17.50 0.53
CA ALA A 2 3.62 18.45 -0.58
C ALA A 2 2.38 19.35 -0.78
N ARG A 3 1.16 18.81 -0.69
CA ARG A 3 -0.07 19.63 -0.72
C ARG A 3 -0.10 20.64 0.41
N THR A 4 0.24 20.25 1.61
CA THR A 4 0.30 21.15 2.77
C THR A 4 1.34 22.25 2.57
N LEU A 5 2.52 21.92 2.03
CA LEU A 5 3.56 22.90 1.70
C LEU A 5 3.03 23.91 0.68
N ARG A 6 2.45 23.44 -0.42
CA ARG A 6 1.84 24.32 -1.43
C ARG A 6 0.76 25.23 -0.83
N ASP A 7 -0.12 24.69 0.01
CA ASP A 7 -1.20 25.44 0.65
C ASP A 7 -0.65 26.53 1.62
N HIS A 8 0.65 26.45 1.97
CA HIS A 8 1.40 27.46 2.72
C HIS A 8 2.38 28.26 1.84
N ASN A 9 2.22 28.24 0.52
CA ASN A 9 3.09 28.92 -0.45
C ASN A 9 4.56 28.50 -0.37
N VAL A 10 4.81 27.23 -0.05
CA VAL A 10 6.14 26.62 -0.11
C VAL A 10 6.22 25.77 -1.36
N ASP A 11 7.17 26.08 -2.23
CA ASP A 11 7.42 25.32 -3.45
C ASP A 11 7.92 23.92 -3.10
N ALA A 12 7.31 22.92 -3.70
CA ALA A 12 7.68 21.53 -3.48
C ALA A 12 7.67 20.75 -4.81
N THR A 13 8.73 20.00 -5.04
CA THR A 13 8.85 19.06 -6.16
C THR A 13 8.85 17.64 -5.60
N LEU A 14 7.98 16.78 -6.13
CA LEU A 14 7.99 15.35 -5.84
C LEU A 14 8.85 14.62 -6.88
N LEU A 15 9.77 13.79 -6.39
CA LEU A 15 10.58 12.90 -7.22
C LEU A 15 10.20 11.46 -6.88
N ASP A 16 9.87 10.66 -7.88
CA ASP A 16 9.59 9.24 -7.72
C ASP A 16 10.31 8.45 -8.82
N ARG A 17 11.01 7.39 -8.44
CA ARG A 17 11.68 6.50 -9.40
C ARG A 17 10.70 5.68 -10.25
N ALA A 18 9.47 5.52 -9.78
CA ALA A 18 8.43 4.79 -10.49
C ALA A 18 7.77 5.67 -11.57
N GLU A 19 7.20 5.00 -12.58
CA GLU A 19 6.42 5.64 -13.64
C GLU A 19 5.03 6.10 -13.18
N ARG A 20 4.66 5.80 -11.95
CA ARG A 20 3.38 6.19 -11.34
C ARG A 20 3.57 6.53 -9.87
N PRO A 21 2.87 7.56 -9.37
CA PRO A 21 2.95 7.92 -7.95
C PRO A 21 2.23 6.90 -7.08
N GLY A 22 2.62 6.83 -5.81
CA GLY A 22 1.89 6.07 -4.80
C GLY A 22 2.74 5.06 -4.04
N GLY A 23 3.84 4.57 -4.61
CA GLY A 23 4.70 3.60 -3.95
C GLY A 23 3.91 2.37 -3.50
N ARG A 24 3.73 2.19 -2.18
CA ARG A 24 2.94 1.08 -1.61
C ARG A 24 1.42 1.28 -1.65
N LEU A 25 0.94 2.44 -2.04
CA LEU A 25 -0.45 2.69 -2.44
C LEU A 25 -0.60 2.34 -3.91
N THR A 26 -0.61 1.05 -4.24
CA THR A 26 -0.62 0.57 -5.60
C THR A 26 -1.84 -0.27 -5.91
N SER A 27 -2.37 -0.05 -7.11
CA SER A 27 -3.50 -0.81 -7.65
C SER A 27 -3.23 -1.22 -9.08
N ARG A 28 -3.87 -2.29 -9.50
CA ARG A 28 -3.99 -2.72 -10.89
C ARG A 28 -5.47 -2.95 -11.20
N THR A 29 -5.78 -3.35 -12.42
CA THR A 29 -7.13 -3.71 -12.83
C THR A 29 -7.12 -5.14 -13.36
N SER A 30 -8.07 -5.95 -12.92
CA SER A 30 -8.34 -7.27 -13.47
C SER A 30 -9.84 -7.42 -13.70
N ALA A 31 -10.25 -7.96 -14.83
CA ALA A 31 -11.65 -8.11 -15.21
C ALA A 31 -12.49 -6.82 -15.02
N GLY A 32 -11.89 -5.66 -15.29
CA GLY A 32 -12.53 -4.35 -15.11
C GLY A 32 -12.63 -3.85 -13.66
N VAL A 33 -12.18 -4.63 -12.68
CA VAL A 33 -12.21 -4.29 -11.26
C VAL A 33 -10.83 -3.80 -10.81
N PRO A 34 -10.71 -2.62 -10.20
CA PRO A 34 -9.48 -2.21 -9.56
C PRO A 34 -9.23 -3.08 -8.32
N PHE A 35 -7.99 -3.49 -8.12
CA PHE A 35 -7.55 -4.21 -6.92
C PHE A 35 -6.27 -3.60 -6.36
N ASP A 36 -6.19 -3.56 -5.04
CA ASP A 36 -5.04 -3.04 -4.32
C ASP A 36 -4.17 -4.20 -3.85
N TYR A 37 -2.94 -4.32 -4.37
CA TYR A 37 -2.00 -5.37 -3.95
C TYR A 37 -1.00 -4.90 -2.90
N GLY A 38 -0.96 -3.58 -2.64
CA GLY A 38 -0.24 -2.98 -1.52
C GLY A 38 -1.13 -2.77 -0.30
N ALA A 39 -1.29 -1.52 0.13
CA ALA A 39 -2.20 -1.16 1.21
C ALA A 39 -3.65 -1.49 0.83
N GLN A 40 -4.36 -2.16 1.74
CA GLN A 40 -5.71 -2.66 1.49
C GLN A 40 -6.80 -1.69 1.94
N TYR A 41 -6.52 -0.95 2.98
CA TYR A 41 -7.34 0.10 3.56
C TYR A 41 -6.46 0.97 4.45
N PHE A 42 -6.99 2.07 4.93
CA PHE A 42 -6.36 2.83 6.00
C PHE A 42 -7.40 3.37 6.98
N THR A 43 -6.94 3.80 8.14
CA THR A 43 -7.74 4.47 9.16
C THR A 43 -7.23 5.88 9.35
N ALA A 44 -8.11 6.84 9.61
CA ALA A 44 -7.73 8.21 9.90
C ALA A 44 -7.66 8.42 11.42
N ARG A 45 -6.60 9.05 11.88
CA ARG A 45 -6.41 9.46 13.28
C ARG A 45 -5.83 10.86 13.33
N GLY A 46 -6.30 11.65 14.26
CA GLY A 46 -5.90 13.03 14.45
C GLY A 46 -6.65 14.01 13.55
N ALA A 47 -7.15 15.08 14.15
CA ALA A 47 -8.08 16.02 13.53
C ALA A 47 -7.64 16.60 12.17
N PRO A 48 -6.35 16.92 11.89
CA PRO A 48 -5.97 17.40 10.56
C PRO A 48 -6.15 16.35 9.46
N PHE A 49 -5.78 15.09 9.75
CA PHE A 49 -5.89 14.01 8.76
C PHE A 49 -7.36 13.57 8.59
N GLU A 50 -8.14 13.53 9.66
CA GLU A 50 -9.57 13.24 9.61
C GLU A 50 -10.33 14.26 8.75
N ARG A 51 -10.01 15.55 8.88
CA ARG A 51 -10.59 16.59 8.02
C ARG A 51 -10.24 16.40 6.54
N LEU A 52 -8.99 16.07 6.24
CA LEU A 52 -8.57 15.78 4.87
C LEU A 52 -9.33 14.58 4.31
N VAL A 53 -9.43 13.49 5.08
CA VAL A 53 -10.15 12.28 4.68
C VAL A 53 -11.64 12.55 4.47
N ALA A 54 -12.26 13.35 5.34
CA ALA A 54 -13.66 13.74 5.19
C ALA A 54 -13.90 14.55 3.90
N ALA A 55 -13.03 15.50 3.58
CA ALA A 55 -13.10 16.27 2.34
C ALA A 55 -12.95 15.36 1.10
N LEU A 56 -11.96 14.47 1.10
CA LEU A 56 -11.73 13.53 -0.01
C LEU A 56 -12.87 12.51 -0.15
N ALA A 57 -13.52 12.14 0.95
CA ALA A 57 -14.69 11.29 0.91
C ALA A 57 -15.92 12.02 0.35
N TRP A 58 -16.08 13.31 0.66
CA TRP A 58 -17.10 14.16 0.07
C TRP A 58 -16.91 14.33 -1.45
N GLU A 59 -15.67 14.43 -1.91
CA GLU A 59 -15.30 14.48 -3.33
C GLU A 59 -15.46 13.12 -4.05
N GLY A 60 -15.75 12.04 -3.33
CA GLY A 60 -15.87 10.68 -3.90
C GLY A 60 -14.54 9.97 -4.17
N GLU A 61 -13.42 10.57 -3.79
CA GLU A 61 -12.09 9.97 -3.95
C GLU A 61 -11.83 8.86 -2.93
N LEU A 62 -12.48 8.94 -1.78
CA LEU A 62 -12.46 7.95 -0.71
C LEU A 62 -13.87 7.50 -0.36
N ALA A 63 -13.99 6.28 0.11
CA ALA A 63 -15.23 5.75 0.65
C ALA A 63 -14.97 4.99 1.95
N ARG A 64 -15.91 5.09 2.87
CA ARG A 64 -15.91 4.23 4.06
C ARG A 64 -16.26 2.81 3.66
N TRP A 65 -15.44 1.86 4.07
CA TRP A 65 -15.66 0.44 3.84
C TRP A 65 -15.99 -0.25 5.17
N SER A 66 -17.10 -0.95 5.19
CA SER A 66 -17.60 -1.69 6.37
C SER A 66 -17.71 -3.18 6.02
N PRO A 67 -16.58 -3.88 5.88
CA PRO A 67 -16.58 -5.28 5.51
C PRO A 67 -17.09 -6.18 6.65
N ARG A 68 -17.57 -7.35 6.30
CA ARG A 68 -17.68 -8.47 7.24
C ARG A 68 -16.26 -9.01 7.48
N VAL A 69 -15.72 -8.79 8.67
CA VAL A 69 -14.36 -9.18 9.00
C VAL A 69 -14.38 -10.50 9.75
N ALA A 70 -13.56 -11.46 9.32
CA ALA A 70 -13.29 -12.69 10.02
C ALA A 70 -11.89 -12.67 10.66
N HIS A 71 -11.73 -13.43 11.73
CA HIS A 71 -10.45 -13.76 12.34
C HIS A 71 -10.28 -15.28 12.27
N LEU A 72 -9.30 -15.75 11.51
CA LEU A 72 -9.12 -17.15 11.15
C LEU A 72 -7.78 -17.68 11.72
N GLY A 73 -7.75 -18.96 12.10
CA GLY A 73 -6.52 -19.63 12.57
C GLY A 73 -6.08 -19.28 13.99
N GLY A 74 -6.93 -18.65 14.79
CA GLY A 74 -6.68 -18.37 16.22
C GLY A 74 -7.66 -19.10 17.12
N ALA A 75 -7.53 -18.92 18.46
CA ALA A 75 -8.51 -19.43 19.42
C ALA A 75 -9.93 -18.94 19.04
N PRO A 76 -11.01 -19.71 19.33
CA PRO A 76 -12.34 -19.50 18.80
C PRO A 76 -13.06 -18.24 19.31
N GLU A 77 -12.35 -17.29 19.87
CA GLU A 77 -12.89 -15.99 20.25
C GLU A 77 -12.88 -15.01 19.09
N ALA A 78 -14.09 -14.73 18.61
CA ALA A 78 -14.41 -13.57 17.79
C ALA A 78 -14.50 -13.74 16.27
N ALA A 79 -15.32 -14.62 15.76
CA ALA A 79 -16.11 -14.30 14.58
C ALA A 79 -17.11 -13.18 14.97
N SER A 80 -16.65 -12.00 15.32
CA SER A 80 -17.52 -10.85 15.59
C SER A 80 -17.53 -9.98 14.34
N SER A 81 -18.67 -9.91 13.68
CA SER A 81 -19.01 -8.89 12.68
C SER A 81 -19.10 -7.50 13.34
N ARG A 82 -18.03 -7.06 14.00
CA ARG A 82 -17.93 -5.69 14.51
C ARG A 82 -17.67 -4.76 13.34
N VAL A 83 -18.46 -3.72 13.25
CA VAL A 83 -18.13 -2.57 12.43
C VAL A 83 -16.72 -2.14 12.82
N ALA A 84 -15.81 -2.04 11.84
CA ALA A 84 -14.44 -1.68 12.11
C ALA A 84 -14.37 -0.29 12.77
N GLU A 85 -13.87 -0.22 13.99
CA GLU A 85 -13.59 1.02 14.70
C GLU A 85 -12.09 1.12 14.97
N PRO A 86 -11.37 2.15 14.50
CA PRO A 86 -11.86 3.28 13.68
C PRO A 86 -12.30 2.88 12.26
N PRO A 87 -13.10 3.72 11.56
CA PRO A 87 -13.60 3.42 10.21
C PRO A 87 -12.45 3.13 9.23
N TRP A 88 -12.65 2.14 8.38
CA TRP A 88 -11.74 1.84 7.28
C TRP A 88 -12.10 2.65 6.04
N TYR A 89 -11.09 3.21 5.39
CA TYR A 89 -11.24 3.96 4.16
C TYR A 89 -10.53 3.26 3.02
N VAL A 90 -11.16 3.28 1.86
CA VAL A 90 -10.65 2.75 0.60
C VAL A 90 -10.87 3.77 -0.51
N ALA A 91 -10.11 3.65 -1.60
CA ALA A 91 -10.33 4.42 -2.80
C ALA A 91 -11.18 3.59 -3.78
N PRO A 92 -12.41 4.03 -4.16
CA PRO A 92 -13.25 3.31 -5.11
C PRO A 92 -12.55 2.98 -6.42
N GLY A 93 -11.79 3.92 -6.98
CA GLY A 93 -11.00 3.76 -8.20
C GLY A 93 -9.63 3.11 -8.01
N GLY A 94 -9.32 2.58 -6.80
CA GLY A 94 -8.01 2.05 -6.43
C GLY A 94 -7.04 3.11 -5.91
N PHE A 95 -6.11 2.68 -5.06
CA PHE A 95 -5.17 3.59 -4.41
C PHE A 95 -4.16 4.25 -5.37
N SER A 96 -3.84 3.64 -6.51
CA SER A 96 -2.99 4.30 -7.52
C SER A 96 -3.65 5.55 -8.09
N ARG A 97 -4.96 5.51 -8.38
CA ARG A 97 -5.72 6.68 -8.83
C ARG A 97 -5.79 7.74 -7.73
N PHE A 98 -6.05 7.33 -6.52
CA PHE A 98 -6.06 8.22 -5.36
C PHE A 98 -4.71 8.90 -5.15
N ALA A 99 -3.58 8.18 -5.26
CA ALA A 99 -2.25 8.76 -5.18
C ALA A 99 -2.00 9.81 -6.27
N ALA A 100 -2.42 9.53 -7.52
CA ALA A 100 -2.35 10.50 -8.61
C ALA A 100 -3.18 11.75 -8.31
N ARG A 101 -4.41 11.60 -7.79
CA ARG A 101 -5.27 12.72 -7.37
C ARG A 101 -4.61 13.58 -6.29
N LEU A 102 -3.90 12.98 -5.34
CA LEU A 102 -3.15 13.71 -4.32
C LEU A 102 -1.99 14.53 -4.88
N CYS A 103 -1.47 14.17 -6.04
CA CYS A 103 -0.38 14.87 -6.72
C CYS A 103 -0.84 16.04 -7.59
N GLU A 104 -2.14 16.23 -7.81
CA GLU A 104 -2.64 17.30 -8.65
C GLU A 104 -2.25 18.68 -8.12
N GLY A 105 -1.75 19.53 -9.04
CA GLY A 105 -1.26 20.86 -8.73
C GLY A 105 0.09 20.91 -8.01
N ILE A 106 0.83 19.82 -8.02
CA ILE A 106 2.20 19.72 -7.48
C ILE A 106 3.13 19.36 -8.64
N GLU A 107 4.34 19.92 -8.66
CA GLU A 107 5.38 19.50 -9.60
C GLU A 107 5.80 18.07 -9.25
N VAL A 108 5.55 17.11 -10.16
CA VAL A 108 5.91 15.70 -9.99
C VAL A 108 6.81 15.26 -11.13
N ARG A 109 7.95 14.68 -10.82
CA ARG A 109 8.87 14.06 -11.77
C ARG A 109 8.92 12.57 -11.49
N LEU A 110 8.25 11.80 -12.34
CA LEU A 110 8.22 10.35 -12.33
C LEU A 110 9.42 9.79 -13.13
N GLY A 111 9.73 8.50 -12.97
CA GLY A 111 10.90 7.88 -13.59
C GLY A 111 12.22 8.50 -13.14
N THR A 112 12.21 9.25 -12.03
CA THR A 112 13.36 10.02 -11.56
C THR A 112 13.91 9.41 -10.27
N ALA A 113 14.97 8.62 -10.41
CA ALA A 113 15.65 8.01 -9.28
C ALA A 113 16.68 8.98 -8.67
N VAL A 114 16.48 9.30 -7.38
CA VAL A 114 17.54 9.95 -6.58
C VAL A 114 18.47 8.85 -6.08
N GLU A 115 19.76 9.03 -6.32
CA GLU A 115 20.81 8.07 -5.92
C GLU A 115 21.58 8.53 -4.70
N ARG A 116 21.64 9.85 -4.49
CA ARG A 116 22.37 10.45 -3.36
C ARG A 116 21.83 11.83 -3.01
N VAL A 117 21.78 12.10 -1.71
CA VAL A 117 21.49 13.43 -1.13
C VAL A 117 22.75 13.96 -0.47
N VAL A 118 23.17 15.17 -0.81
CA VAL A 118 24.39 15.78 -0.27
C VAL A 118 24.05 17.13 0.34
N GLU A 119 24.45 17.34 1.58
CA GLU A 119 24.38 18.64 2.24
C GLU A 119 25.43 19.58 1.66
N ARG A 120 25.09 20.85 1.51
CA ARG A 120 25.97 21.90 0.97
C ARG A 120 26.61 22.67 2.10
N ALA A 121 27.85 23.06 1.91
CA ALA A 121 28.58 23.88 2.92
C ALA A 121 27.90 25.21 3.23
N GLU A 122 27.24 25.81 2.23
CA GLU A 122 26.48 27.05 2.33
C GLU A 122 25.01 26.86 2.79
N GLY A 123 24.65 25.64 3.18
CA GLY A 123 23.31 25.24 3.58
C GLY A 123 22.45 24.68 2.45
N GLY A 124 21.45 23.87 2.84
CA GLY A 124 20.57 23.16 1.91
C GLY A 124 21.19 21.90 1.33
N PHE A 125 20.58 21.36 0.29
CA PHE A 125 20.88 20.04 -0.25
C PHE A 125 21.00 20.04 -1.77
N ARG A 126 21.81 19.16 -2.31
CA ARG A 126 21.84 18.77 -3.73
C ARG A 126 21.43 17.32 -3.86
N LEU A 127 20.74 17.02 -4.97
CA LEU A 127 20.30 15.67 -5.31
C LEU A 127 21.06 15.18 -6.54
N PHE A 128 21.51 13.95 -6.51
CA PHE A 128 22.21 13.29 -7.60
C PHE A 128 21.43 12.07 -8.06
N GLY A 129 21.40 11.84 -9.36
CA GLY A 129 20.73 10.74 -10.03
C GLY A 129 20.56 11.02 -11.51
N ALA A 130 20.21 10.00 -12.28
CA ALA A 130 20.03 10.15 -13.72
C ALA A 130 18.92 11.15 -14.05
N GLY A 131 19.22 12.12 -14.90
CA GLY A 131 18.27 13.17 -15.34
C GLY A 131 18.01 14.28 -14.31
N LEU A 132 18.75 14.30 -13.20
CA LEU A 132 18.69 15.39 -12.23
C LEU A 132 19.72 16.47 -12.55
N ASP A 133 19.29 17.74 -12.38
CA ASP A 133 20.20 18.88 -12.40
C ASP A 133 20.96 18.95 -11.07
N SER A 134 22.23 18.57 -11.08
CA SER A 134 23.10 18.56 -9.89
C SER A 134 23.38 19.96 -9.33
N ASP A 135 23.15 21.02 -10.13
CA ASP A 135 23.36 22.40 -9.68
C ASP A 135 22.13 22.98 -8.96
N ARG A 136 20.97 22.34 -9.14
CA ARG A 136 19.76 22.74 -8.42
C ARG A 136 19.93 22.43 -6.93
N ALA A 137 19.74 23.46 -6.10
CA ALA A 137 19.74 23.35 -4.64
C ALA A 137 18.31 23.31 -4.10
N PHE A 138 18.15 22.65 -2.97
CA PHE A 138 16.92 22.57 -2.19
C PHE A 138 17.20 22.98 -0.75
N ASP A 139 16.30 23.75 -0.14
CA ASP A 139 16.44 24.14 1.26
C ASP A 139 16.18 22.95 2.21
N VAL A 140 15.23 22.08 1.83
CA VAL A 140 14.82 20.92 2.62
C VAL A 140 14.56 19.72 1.70
N VAL A 141 14.94 18.54 2.17
CA VAL A 141 14.61 17.25 1.53
C VAL A 141 13.79 16.41 2.50
N LEU A 142 12.60 15.96 2.06
CA LEU A 142 11.73 15.06 2.79
C LEU A 142 11.80 13.66 2.17
N LEU A 143 12.42 12.71 2.87
CA LEU A 143 12.52 11.34 2.42
C LEU A 143 11.25 10.55 2.78
N ALA A 144 10.32 10.45 1.83
CA ALA A 144 9.06 9.70 1.98
C ALA A 144 9.13 8.30 1.34
N VAL A 145 10.31 7.70 1.36
CA VAL A 145 10.59 6.36 0.84
C VAL A 145 10.78 5.36 1.99
N PRO A 146 10.70 4.04 1.75
CA PRO A 146 11.02 3.04 2.77
C PRO A 146 12.40 3.25 3.37
N LEU A 147 12.54 3.00 4.67
CA LEU A 147 13.80 3.28 5.39
C LEU A 147 15.04 2.68 4.71
N PRO A 148 15.07 1.42 4.24
CA PRO A 148 16.25 0.89 3.55
C PRO A 148 16.67 1.74 2.33
N ASN A 149 15.68 2.27 1.59
CA ASN A 149 15.96 3.19 0.48
C ASN A 149 16.38 4.58 0.96
N ALA A 150 15.84 5.08 2.08
CA ALA A 150 16.26 6.35 2.65
C ALA A 150 17.71 6.28 3.13
N LEU A 151 18.09 5.18 3.78
CA LEU A 151 19.45 4.97 4.30
C LEU A 151 20.50 4.98 3.18
N SER A 152 20.18 4.38 2.02
CA SER A 152 21.10 4.38 0.87
C SER A 152 21.31 5.77 0.24
N LEU A 153 20.48 6.74 0.56
CA LEU A 153 20.57 8.12 0.05
C LEU A 153 21.33 9.07 0.97
N LEU A 154 21.48 8.69 2.23
CA LEU A 154 22.09 9.51 3.27
C LEU A 154 23.55 9.11 3.50
N PRO A 155 24.41 10.03 3.94
CA PRO A 155 25.74 9.67 4.40
C PRO A 155 25.67 8.78 5.64
N ASP A 156 26.69 7.96 5.83
CA ASP A 156 26.82 7.15 7.02
C ASP A 156 27.08 8.06 8.24
N ASP A 157 26.13 8.10 9.15
CA ASP A 157 26.27 8.78 10.43
C ASP A 157 25.60 8.01 11.58
N ALA A 158 25.88 8.42 12.81
CA ALA A 158 25.39 7.75 14.00
C ALA A 158 23.85 7.78 14.13
N LEU A 159 23.17 8.80 13.58
CA LEU A 159 21.72 8.91 13.60
C LEU A 159 21.11 7.88 12.63
N VAL A 160 21.67 7.77 11.42
CA VAL A 160 21.28 6.80 10.39
C VAL A 160 21.43 5.38 10.94
N GLU A 161 22.56 5.07 11.57
CA GLU A 161 22.81 3.78 12.20
C GLU A 161 21.82 3.49 13.35
N SER A 162 21.58 4.46 14.22
CA SER A 162 20.62 4.33 15.33
C SER A 162 19.19 4.04 14.86
N VAL A 163 18.75 4.63 13.75
CA VAL A 163 17.42 4.40 13.17
C VAL A 163 17.36 3.05 12.48
N SER A 164 18.39 2.66 11.71
CA SER A 164 18.44 1.37 10.99
C SER A 164 18.33 0.18 11.93
N ASN A 165 18.94 0.25 13.09
CA ASN A 165 18.91 -0.82 14.09
C ASN A 165 17.55 -1.01 14.79
N ARG A 166 16.61 -0.08 14.61
CA ARG A 166 15.28 -0.10 15.25
C ARG A 166 14.14 -0.48 14.34
N VAL A 167 14.36 -0.49 13.04
CA VAL A 167 13.29 -0.69 12.04
C VAL A 167 13.62 -1.87 11.15
N HIS A 168 12.78 -2.90 11.21
CA HIS A 168 12.89 -4.06 10.34
C HIS A 168 11.73 -4.08 9.36
N TYR A 169 12.02 -4.37 8.09
CA TYR A 169 11.04 -4.58 7.05
C TYR A 169 10.88 -6.06 6.79
N ALA A 170 9.67 -6.56 7.03
CA ALA A 170 9.30 -7.91 6.66
C ALA A 170 8.89 -7.96 5.17
N PRO A 171 9.37 -8.93 4.40
CA PRO A 171 8.88 -9.17 3.06
C PRO A 171 7.45 -9.71 3.10
N CYS A 172 6.69 -9.48 2.03
CA CYS A 172 5.31 -9.95 1.93
C CYS A 172 4.95 -10.27 0.49
N TRP A 173 4.71 -11.53 0.20
CA TRP A 173 4.08 -11.92 -1.05
C TRP A 173 2.62 -11.48 -1.08
N SER A 174 2.19 -10.95 -2.21
CA SER A 174 0.80 -10.61 -2.48
C SER A 174 0.30 -11.38 -3.69
N LEU A 175 -0.82 -12.08 -3.55
CA LEU A 175 -1.50 -12.80 -4.62
C LEU A 175 -2.85 -12.15 -4.89
N THR A 176 -3.13 -11.88 -6.16
CA THR A 176 -4.46 -11.48 -6.61
C THR A 176 -4.98 -12.45 -7.65
N PHE A 177 -6.23 -12.83 -7.54
CA PHE A 177 -6.91 -13.72 -8.47
C PHE A 177 -8.41 -13.43 -8.53
N ALA A 178 -9.07 -13.92 -9.57
CA ALA A 178 -10.51 -13.81 -9.73
C ALA A 178 -11.18 -15.18 -9.62
N THR A 179 -12.41 -15.20 -9.13
CA THR A 179 -13.25 -16.40 -9.04
C THR A 179 -14.65 -16.11 -9.55
N ALA A 180 -15.42 -17.13 -9.85
CA ALA A 180 -16.86 -16.97 -10.01
C ALA A 180 -17.47 -16.38 -8.72
N PRO A 181 -18.52 -15.55 -8.84
CA PRO A 181 -19.22 -15.03 -7.67
C PRO A 181 -19.77 -16.15 -6.80
N ALA A 182 -19.62 -16.01 -5.49
CA ALA A 182 -20.10 -16.98 -4.52
C ALA A 182 -20.62 -16.30 -3.25
N SER A 183 -21.35 -17.06 -2.43
CA SER A 183 -21.75 -16.61 -1.10
C SER A 183 -20.60 -16.78 -0.13
N TRP A 184 -19.75 -15.75 -0.04
CA TRP A 184 -18.58 -15.76 0.83
C TRP A 184 -18.95 -15.51 2.29
N PRO A 185 -18.29 -16.19 3.24
CA PRO A 185 -18.59 -16.01 4.68
C PRO A 185 -18.11 -14.66 5.22
N PHE A 186 -17.13 -14.03 4.57
CA PHE A 186 -16.56 -12.74 4.95
C PHE A 186 -16.15 -11.93 3.71
N ASP A 187 -15.85 -10.66 3.90
CA ASP A 187 -15.32 -9.74 2.89
C ASP A 187 -13.83 -9.48 3.11
N ALA A 188 -13.38 -9.56 4.35
CA ALA A 188 -11.97 -9.49 4.75
C ALA A 188 -11.69 -10.44 5.91
N ALA A 189 -10.47 -10.93 5.99
CA ALA A 189 -10.03 -11.79 7.08
C ALA A 189 -8.60 -11.48 7.52
N PHE A 190 -8.41 -11.42 8.84
CA PHE A 190 -7.10 -11.56 9.46
C PHE A 190 -6.85 -13.05 9.71
N VAL A 191 -5.67 -13.53 9.34
CA VAL A 191 -5.29 -14.93 9.50
C VAL A 191 -4.10 -14.99 10.46
N ALA A 192 -4.29 -15.66 11.59
CA ALA A 192 -3.29 -15.68 12.66
C ALA A 192 -2.17 -16.68 12.39
N GLU A 193 -2.45 -17.77 11.66
CA GLU A 193 -1.51 -18.90 11.46
C GLU A 193 -1.51 -19.37 10.00
N GLY A 194 -0.38 -19.95 9.57
CA GLY A 194 -0.22 -20.55 8.26
C GLY A 194 0.40 -19.63 7.21
N ALA A 195 0.09 -19.90 5.94
CA ALA A 195 0.73 -19.22 4.82
C ALA A 195 0.22 -17.78 4.59
N LEU A 196 -0.97 -17.46 5.07
CA LEU A 196 -1.61 -16.16 4.87
C LEU A 196 -1.64 -15.35 6.16
N SER A 197 -1.64 -14.04 6.05
CA SER A 197 -1.90 -13.08 7.14
C SER A 197 -3.16 -12.27 6.89
N TRP A 198 -3.56 -12.11 5.63
CA TRP A 198 -4.69 -11.31 5.22
C TRP A 198 -5.35 -11.88 3.96
N ALA A 199 -6.67 -11.77 3.89
CA ALA A 199 -7.47 -11.99 2.70
C ALA A 199 -8.51 -10.89 2.56
N CYS A 200 -8.73 -10.39 1.36
CA CYS A 200 -9.69 -9.34 1.08
C CYS A 200 -10.38 -9.57 -0.26
N ARG A 201 -11.69 -9.48 -0.26
CA ARG A 201 -12.49 -9.45 -1.48
C ARG A 201 -12.58 -8.02 -2.01
N GLU A 202 -11.85 -7.73 -3.07
CA GLU A 202 -11.77 -6.40 -3.68
C GLU A 202 -13.13 -5.90 -4.15
N THR A 203 -13.97 -6.79 -4.68
CA THR A 203 -15.32 -6.49 -5.12
C THR A 203 -16.31 -6.18 -3.99
N SER A 204 -15.91 -6.34 -2.73
CA SER A 204 -16.69 -5.86 -1.57
C SER A 204 -16.43 -4.40 -1.23
N LYS A 205 -15.35 -3.82 -1.77
CA LYS A 205 -15.03 -2.41 -1.54
C LYS A 205 -15.98 -1.50 -2.32
N PRO A 206 -16.45 -0.39 -1.76
CA PRO A 206 -17.33 0.55 -2.43
C PRO A 206 -16.82 0.96 -3.81
N GLY A 207 -17.71 0.97 -4.80
CA GLY A 207 -17.41 1.38 -6.17
C GLY A 207 -16.67 0.34 -7.02
N ARG A 208 -16.39 -0.86 -6.48
CA ARG A 208 -15.71 -1.95 -7.21
C ARG A 208 -16.68 -3.06 -7.57
N VAL A 209 -17.38 -2.88 -8.68
CA VAL A 209 -18.37 -3.87 -9.17
C VAL A 209 -17.79 -4.59 -10.38
N GLY A 210 -17.94 -5.91 -10.42
CA GLY A 210 -17.51 -6.76 -11.53
C GLY A 210 -18.38 -8.01 -11.65
N SER A 211 -18.21 -8.74 -12.74
CA SER A 211 -18.85 -10.04 -12.97
C SER A 211 -18.19 -11.19 -12.23
N LEU A 212 -16.98 -10.98 -11.74
CA LEU A 212 -16.19 -11.93 -10.97
C LEU A 212 -15.89 -11.35 -9.59
N ASP A 213 -15.69 -12.21 -8.61
CA ASP A 213 -15.12 -11.83 -7.31
C ASP A 213 -13.60 -11.79 -7.42
N VAL A 214 -13.01 -10.63 -7.13
CA VAL A 214 -11.56 -10.44 -7.11
C VAL A 214 -11.08 -10.47 -5.67
N TRP A 215 -10.06 -11.29 -5.41
CA TRP A 215 -9.45 -11.46 -4.10
C TRP A 215 -8.00 -11.01 -4.10
N THR A 216 -7.58 -10.33 -3.05
CA THR A 216 -6.18 -10.06 -2.73
C THR A 216 -5.81 -10.77 -1.42
N LEU A 217 -4.73 -11.54 -1.45
CA LEU A 217 -4.17 -12.23 -0.30
C LEU A 217 -2.79 -11.66 0.01
N HIS A 218 -2.48 -11.49 1.30
CA HIS A 218 -1.11 -11.26 1.76
C HIS A 218 -0.61 -12.49 2.51
N ALA A 219 0.59 -12.91 2.19
CA ALA A 219 1.26 -13.99 2.88
C ALA A 219 1.68 -13.56 4.30
N SER A 220 1.85 -14.52 5.18
CA SER A 220 2.54 -14.30 6.45
C SER A 220 4.02 -14.02 6.23
N THR A 221 4.65 -13.32 7.16
CA THR A 221 6.10 -13.05 7.11
C THR A 221 6.89 -14.35 7.06
N ALA A 222 6.58 -15.30 7.93
CA ALA A 222 7.26 -16.59 7.98
C ALA A 222 7.14 -17.38 6.67
N PHE A 223 5.95 -17.39 6.04
CA PHE A 223 5.77 -18.01 4.74
C PHE A 223 6.60 -17.30 3.67
N THR A 224 6.58 -15.97 3.66
CA THR A 224 7.31 -15.18 2.67
C THR A 224 8.82 -15.40 2.78
N GLU A 225 9.37 -15.34 3.98
CA GLU A 225 10.79 -15.58 4.24
C GLU A 225 11.24 -16.99 3.79
N ALA A 226 10.41 -18.00 4.05
CA ALA A 226 10.68 -19.38 3.63
C ALA A 226 10.60 -19.60 2.10
N HIS A 227 10.01 -18.65 1.35
CA HIS A 227 9.75 -18.78 -0.10
C HIS A 227 10.25 -17.57 -0.89
N LEU A 228 11.27 -16.85 -0.42
CA LEU A 228 11.82 -15.68 -1.13
C LEU A 228 12.40 -16.06 -2.50
N GLU A 229 13.03 -17.22 -2.60
CA GLU A 229 13.67 -17.72 -3.81
C GLU A 229 12.75 -18.65 -4.64
N ALA A 230 11.52 -18.89 -4.18
CA ALA A 230 10.56 -19.71 -4.92
C ALA A 230 10.00 -18.95 -6.13
N SER A 231 9.56 -19.69 -7.15
CA SER A 231 8.92 -19.09 -8.31
C SER A 231 7.56 -18.47 -7.95
N GLU A 232 7.19 -17.39 -8.65
CA GLU A 232 5.88 -16.76 -8.46
C GLU A 232 4.72 -17.76 -8.61
N ALA A 233 4.81 -18.67 -9.57
CA ALA A 233 3.80 -19.72 -9.81
C ALA A 233 3.66 -20.67 -8.61
N GLU A 234 4.76 -21.09 -8.00
CA GLU A 234 4.75 -21.96 -6.83
C GLU A 234 4.14 -21.24 -5.63
N VAL A 235 4.56 -19.99 -5.36
CA VAL A 235 4.03 -19.17 -4.29
C VAL A 235 2.53 -18.93 -4.49
N ALA A 236 2.10 -18.57 -5.70
CA ALA A 236 0.69 -18.36 -6.02
C ALA A 236 -0.15 -19.61 -5.76
N GLN A 237 0.32 -20.79 -6.21
CA GLN A 237 -0.38 -22.06 -5.99
C GLN A 237 -0.52 -22.39 -4.50
N ARG A 238 0.55 -22.18 -3.71
CA ARG A 238 0.55 -22.45 -2.27
C ARG A 238 -0.40 -21.50 -1.52
N MET A 239 -0.34 -20.21 -1.82
CA MET A 239 -1.23 -19.20 -1.21
C MET A 239 -2.70 -19.44 -1.58
N HIS A 240 -2.98 -19.75 -2.85
CA HIS A 240 -4.33 -20.04 -3.31
C HIS A 240 -4.89 -21.31 -2.63
N ARG A 241 -4.08 -22.38 -2.50
CA ARG A 241 -4.47 -23.61 -1.78
C ARG A 241 -4.78 -23.32 -0.31
N ALA A 242 -3.94 -22.52 0.35
CA ALA A 242 -4.18 -22.10 1.73
C ALA A 242 -5.50 -21.35 1.88
N PHE A 243 -5.80 -20.44 0.97
CA PHE A 243 -7.08 -19.72 0.95
C PHE A 243 -8.28 -20.65 0.75
N SER A 244 -8.22 -21.56 -0.24
CA SER A 244 -9.29 -22.54 -0.50
C SER A 244 -9.59 -23.41 0.74
N THR A 245 -8.54 -23.80 1.46
CA THR A 245 -8.69 -24.53 2.73
C THR A 245 -9.37 -23.70 3.81
N LEU A 246 -8.97 -22.42 3.94
CA LEU A 246 -9.54 -21.52 4.94
C LEU A 246 -11.02 -21.21 4.72
N VAL A 247 -11.44 -21.05 3.46
CA VAL A 247 -12.85 -20.75 3.14
C VAL A 247 -13.73 -22.00 3.06
N GLY A 248 -13.12 -23.20 3.01
CA GLY A 248 -13.85 -24.47 2.88
C GLY A 248 -14.60 -24.62 1.54
N LEU A 249 -14.22 -23.84 0.53
CA LEU A 249 -14.85 -23.82 -0.78
C LEU A 249 -13.78 -24.11 -1.86
N PRO A 250 -14.11 -24.90 -2.90
CA PRO A 250 -13.25 -25.02 -4.05
C PRO A 250 -13.25 -23.69 -4.80
N CYS A 251 -12.15 -22.94 -4.68
CA CYS A 251 -11.97 -21.67 -5.38
C CYS A 251 -11.26 -21.94 -6.71
N ALA A 252 -11.99 -22.19 -7.77
CA ALA A 252 -11.39 -22.21 -9.11
C ALA A 252 -11.00 -20.78 -9.50
N ILE A 253 -9.78 -20.60 -10.00
CA ILE A 253 -9.36 -19.33 -10.60
C ILE A 253 -10.14 -19.19 -11.92
N ALA A 254 -10.78 -18.04 -12.14
CA ALA A 254 -11.42 -17.73 -13.41
C ALA A 254 -10.33 -17.35 -14.43
N ASP A 255 -10.48 -17.85 -15.63
CA ASP A 255 -9.62 -17.56 -16.78
C ASP A 255 -9.76 -16.11 -17.27
#